data_77cdb05a8c6ea02493b2bc07e4343a59
#
_entry.id   77cdb05a8c6ea02493b2bc07e4343a59
#
_cell.length_a   1.000
_cell.length_b   1.000
_cell.length_c   1.000
_cell.angle_alpha   90.00
_cell.angle_beta   90.00
_cell.angle_gamma   90.00
#
_symmetry.space_group_name_H-M   'P 1'
#
loop_
_entity.id
_entity.type
_entity.pdbx_description
1 polymer ?
#
loop_
_entity_poly.entity_id
_entity_poly.type
_entity_poly.pdbx_seq_one_letter_code
_entity_poly.pdbx_strand_id
1 'polypeptide(L)'
;FAIVKAQAGENWHEFVLWTIGQNFGGLENMSLIPGNVGTTPVQNIGAYGTEIKDTFVSCDAMTIATQEMKTFTKEDCHFGYRESIFKHEAKDQFIITSVVFKLTKRNHKINTSYGDISKELEKQNVTTPTLKDVSNAVIAIRQSKLPDPKELGNSGSFFKNPIVPKEQYEKAHALHPEMPHYVVSETEVKVPAGWLIEKAGFKGKRFGDAGIHKNQALVLVNYGNATGQEILAVSRDIQATILKEFGIAIEAEVNVI
;
A
#
# COMPACT_ATOMS: atom_id res chain seq x y z
N PHE A 1 12.92 17.99 -14.46
CA PHE A 1 12.68 16.57 -14.16
C PHE A 1 13.93 15.75 -14.43
N ALA A 2 14.10 14.64 -13.71
CA ALA A 2 14.99 13.55 -14.03
C ALA A 2 14.19 12.36 -14.54
N ILE A 3 14.66 11.69 -15.57
CA ILE A 3 14.15 10.38 -15.97
C ILE A 3 15.12 9.34 -15.41
N VAL A 4 14.62 8.49 -14.54
CA VAL A 4 15.42 7.48 -13.83
C VAL A 4 14.91 6.11 -14.19
N LYS A 5 15.76 5.25 -14.75
CA LYS A 5 15.49 3.84 -15.00
C LYS A 5 16.14 3.01 -13.90
N ALA A 6 15.35 2.22 -13.17
CA ALA A 6 15.81 1.32 -12.15
C ALA A 6 15.53 -0.13 -12.55
N GLN A 7 16.46 -1.05 -12.22
CA GLN A 7 16.27 -2.47 -12.49
C GLN A 7 15.26 -3.06 -11.51
N ALA A 8 14.53 -4.08 -11.95
CA ALA A 8 13.44 -4.67 -11.17
C ALA A 8 13.89 -5.29 -9.84
N GLY A 9 15.14 -5.77 -9.77
CA GLY A 9 15.71 -6.40 -8.57
C GLY A 9 16.19 -5.42 -7.50
N GLU A 10 16.26 -4.11 -7.79
CA GLU A 10 16.64 -3.10 -6.81
C GLU A 10 15.66 -3.07 -5.63
N ASN A 11 16.17 -3.01 -4.39
CA ASN A 11 15.32 -2.84 -3.22
C ASN A 11 14.60 -1.49 -3.30
N TRP A 12 13.27 -1.52 -3.14
CA TRP A 12 12.46 -0.32 -3.29
C TRP A 12 12.84 0.79 -2.32
N HIS A 13 13.03 0.46 -1.03
CA HIS A 13 13.34 1.49 -0.04
C HIS A 13 14.72 2.12 -0.26
N GLU A 14 15.72 1.31 -0.58
CA GLU A 14 17.06 1.79 -0.90
C GLU A 14 17.04 2.69 -2.16
N PHE A 15 16.24 2.31 -3.17
CA PHE A 15 16.03 3.15 -4.35
C PHE A 15 15.40 4.50 -4.00
N VAL A 16 14.36 4.52 -3.13
CA VAL A 16 13.76 5.78 -2.64
C VAL A 16 14.80 6.64 -1.93
N LEU A 17 15.59 6.06 -1.02
CA LEU A 17 16.65 6.81 -0.31
C LEU A 17 17.71 7.35 -1.27
N TRP A 18 18.09 6.57 -2.28
CA TRP A 18 19.01 7.02 -3.32
C TRP A 18 18.44 8.22 -4.10
N THR A 19 17.16 8.17 -4.51
CA THR A 19 16.54 9.31 -5.23
C THR A 19 16.52 10.58 -4.37
N ILE A 20 16.22 10.47 -3.08
CA ILE A 20 16.27 11.58 -2.13
C ILE A 20 17.69 12.14 -2.01
N GLY A 21 18.71 11.27 -1.94
CA GLY A 21 20.13 11.66 -1.92
C GLY A 21 20.56 12.43 -3.16
N GLN A 22 19.94 12.18 -4.33
CA GLN A 22 20.14 12.94 -5.57
C GLN A 22 19.27 14.20 -5.65
N ASN A 23 18.50 14.51 -4.62
CA ASN A 23 17.46 15.55 -4.61
C ASN A 23 16.42 15.35 -5.74
N PHE A 24 15.98 14.10 -5.95
CA PHE A 24 14.91 13.75 -6.87
C PHE A 24 13.64 13.43 -6.08
N GLY A 25 12.59 14.24 -6.24
CA GLY A 25 11.34 14.12 -5.49
C GLY A 25 10.23 13.43 -6.25
N GLY A 26 9.30 12.86 -5.47
CA GLY A 26 8.08 12.19 -5.92
C GLY A 26 7.89 10.77 -5.36
N LEU A 27 8.90 10.21 -4.67
CA LEU A 27 8.84 8.87 -4.08
C LEU A 27 8.94 8.87 -2.54
N GLU A 28 9.23 9.99 -1.92
CA GLU A 28 9.52 10.13 -0.49
C GLU A 28 8.41 9.64 0.42
N ASN A 29 7.13 9.82 0.04
CA ASN A 29 5.97 9.33 0.78
C ASN A 29 5.85 7.79 0.77
N MET A 30 6.51 7.12 -0.16
CA MET A 30 6.50 5.67 -0.30
C MET A 30 7.73 4.99 0.33
N SER A 31 8.44 5.72 1.20
CA SER A 31 9.57 5.20 1.97
C SER A 31 9.16 4.00 2.83
N LEU A 32 10.08 3.04 3.00
CA LEU A 32 9.93 1.84 3.82
C LEU A 32 8.78 0.90 3.37
N ILE A 33 8.27 1.01 2.14
CA ILE A 33 7.43 -0.03 1.56
C ILE A 33 8.36 -1.22 1.22
N PRO A 34 8.03 -2.45 1.68
CA PRO A 34 8.85 -3.62 1.37
C PRO A 34 8.71 -4.05 -0.10
N GLY A 35 9.71 -4.76 -0.60
CA GLY A 35 9.73 -5.30 -1.96
C GLY A 35 10.76 -4.64 -2.85
N ASN A 36 10.69 -4.96 -4.13
CA ASN A 36 11.63 -4.50 -5.15
C ASN A 36 10.96 -3.57 -6.16
N VAL A 37 11.76 -2.80 -6.89
CA VAL A 37 11.28 -1.86 -7.92
C VAL A 37 10.34 -2.54 -8.92
N GLY A 38 10.67 -3.74 -9.40
CA GLY A 38 9.86 -4.46 -10.41
C GLY A 38 8.47 -4.87 -9.93
N THR A 39 8.24 -4.96 -8.63
CA THR A 39 6.91 -5.28 -8.09
C THR A 39 6.01 -4.06 -7.96
N THR A 40 6.57 -2.84 -8.08
CA THR A 40 5.83 -1.61 -7.83
C THR A 40 4.69 -1.35 -8.82
N PRO A 41 4.80 -1.66 -10.14
CA PRO A 41 3.70 -1.47 -11.07
C PRO A 41 2.59 -2.51 -10.94
N VAL A 42 2.89 -3.70 -10.36
CA VAL A 42 1.93 -4.82 -10.33
C VAL A 42 0.62 -4.41 -9.66
N GLN A 43 0.70 -3.69 -8.56
CA GLN A 43 -0.47 -3.22 -7.82
C GLN A 43 -0.46 -1.71 -7.60
N ASN A 44 0.23 -0.95 -8.46
CA ASN A 44 0.29 0.50 -8.30
C ASN A 44 0.55 0.88 -6.84
N ILE A 45 1.72 0.45 -6.29
CA ILE A 45 1.99 0.66 -4.86
C ILE A 45 1.80 2.13 -4.49
N GLY A 46 1.37 2.36 -3.26
CA GLY A 46 1.17 3.72 -2.78
C GLY A 46 1.01 3.77 -1.28
N ALA A 47 1.40 4.90 -0.72
CA ALA A 47 1.25 5.21 0.69
C ALA A 47 1.16 6.72 0.87
N TYR A 48 0.51 7.15 1.94
CA TYR A 48 0.46 8.55 2.38
C TYR A 48 0.10 9.54 1.27
N GLY A 49 -0.92 9.19 0.47
CA GLY A 49 -1.47 10.06 -0.57
C GLY A 49 -0.66 10.12 -1.87
N THR A 50 0.28 9.20 -2.08
CA THR A 50 1.10 9.10 -3.30
C THR A 50 1.03 7.68 -3.84
N GLU A 51 0.96 7.51 -5.14
CA GLU A 51 0.96 6.22 -5.84
C GLU A 51 2.04 6.18 -6.93
N ILE A 52 2.48 4.97 -7.32
CA ILE A 52 3.50 4.81 -8.38
C ILE A 52 3.09 5.49 -9.68
N LYS A 53 1.82 5.42 -10.06
CA LYS A 53 1.30 6.07 -11.29
C LYS A 53 1.61 7.56 -11.37
N ASP A 54 1.87 8.24 -10.24
CA ASP A 54 2.12 9.69 -10.22
C ASP A 54 3.50 10.05 -10.81
N THR A 55 4.44 9.11 -10.74
CA THR A 55 5.82 9.27 -11.24
C THR A 55 6.22 8.27 -12.32
N PHE A 56 5.42 7.23 -12.53
CA PHE A 56 5.67 6.18 -13.51
C PHE A 56 5.62 6.72 -14.95
N VAL A 57 6.59 6.30 -15.76
CA VAL A 57 6.65 6.58 -17.21
C VAL A 57 6.37 5.32 -17.99
N SER A 58 7.15 4.26 -17.74
CA SER A 58 7.04 2.97 -18.41
C SER A 58 7.72 1.87 -17.59
N CYS A 59 7.47 0.63 -17.96
CA CYS A 59 8.28 -0.50 -17.53
C CYS A 59 8.60 -1.42 -18.72
N ASP A 60 9.79 -2.02 -18.68
CA ASP A 60 10.13 -3.09 -19.60
C ASP A 60 9.84 -4.42 -18.92
N ALA A 61 9.23 -5.33 -19.65
CA ALA A 61 8.91 -6.66 -19.16
C ALA A 61 9.19 -7.71 -20.24
N MET A 62 9.63 -8.88 -19.81
CA MET A 62 9.84 -10.04 -20.66
C MET A 62 8.61 -10.93 -20.63
N THR A 63 8.08 -11.29 -21.79
CA THR A 63 7.02 -12.28 -21.92
C THR A 63 7.57 -13.66 -21.53
N ILE A 64 6.91 -14.34 -20.59
CA ILE A 64 7.39 -15.64 -20.07
C ILE A 64 7.39 -16.71 -21.18
N ALA A 65 6.35 -16.71 -22.02
CA ALA A 65 6.16 -17.73 -23.06
C ALA A 65 7.16 -17.60 -24.23
N THR A 66 7.46 -16.37 -24.68
CA THR A 66 8.27 -16.13 -25.89
C THR A 66 9.64 -15.55 -25.59
N GLN A 67 9.90 -15.13 -24.35
CA GLN A 67 11.11 -14.41 -23.91
C GLN A 67 11.34 -13.07 -24.66
N GLU A 68 10.33 -12.55 -25.32
CA GLU A 68 10.39 -11.27 -26.00
C GLU A 68 10.20 -10.12 -25.02
N MET A 69 10.93 -9.03 -25.26
CA MET A 69 10.79 -7.82 -24.47
C MET A 69 9.63 -6.96 -24.96
N LYS A 70 8.83 -6.49 -24.03
CA LYS A 70 7.75 -5.54 -24.27
C LYS A 70 7.85 -4.36 -23.31
N THR A 71 7.67 -3.15 -23.80
CA THR A 71 7.55 -1.95 -22.97
C THR A 71 6.08 -1.61 -22.78
N PHE A 72 5.70 -1.38 -21.53
CA PHE A 72 4.37 -0.91 -21.13
C PHE A 72 4.47 0.54 -20.72
N THR A 73 3.68 1.40 -21.35
CA THR A 73 3.51 2.79 -20.94
C THR A 73 2.59 2.89 -19.73
N LYS A 74 2.44 4.10 -19.19
CA LYS A 74 1.50 4.36 -18.08
C LYS A 74 0.06 4.03 -18.49
N GLU A 75 -0.31 4.35 -19.72
CA GLU A 75 -1.62 4.10 -20.30
C GLU A 75 -1.89 2.60 -20.44
N ASP A 76 -0.89 1.84 -20.90
CA ASP A 76 -0.98 0.38 -21.04
C ASP A 76 -1.15 -0.34 -19.69
N CYS A 77 -0.67 0.26 -18.61
CA CYS A 77 -0.75 -0.34 -17.27
C CYS A 77 -2.14 -0.26 -16.64
N HIS A 78 -3.05 0.58 -17.14
CA HIS A 78 -4.41 0.76 -16.62
C HIS A 78 -4.46 0.89 -15.10
N PHE A 79 -3.60 1.73 -14.52
CA PHE A 79 -3.47 1.86 -13.07
C PHE A 79 -4.77 2.31 -12.38
N GLY A 80 -5.22 1.51 -11.44
CA GLY A 80 -6.26 1.83 -10.46
C GLY A 80 -5.73 1.82 -9.02
N TYR A 81 -6.64 1.95 -8.05
CA TYR A 81 -6.29 1.84 -6.64
C TYR A 81 -5.90 0.39 -6.30
N ARG A 82 -4.61 0.13 -6.06
CA ARG A 82 -4.02 -1.21 -5.87
C ARG A 82 -4.25 -2.15 -7.05
N GLU A 83 -4.38 -1.59 -8.26
CA GLU A 83 -4.70 -2.33 -9.48
C GLU A 83 -3.82 -1.92 -10.66
N SER A 84 -3.55 -2.89 -11.53
CA SER A 84 -2.97 -2.72 -12.86
C SER A 84 -3.33 -3.92 -13.74
N ILE A 85 -2.99 -3.87 -15.03
CA ILE A 85 -3.15 -5.02 -15.93
C ILE A 85 -2.42 -6.27 -15.44
N PHE A 86 -1.31 -6.12 -14.70
CA PHE A 86 -0.51 -7.25 -14.20
C PHE A 86 -1.22 -8.09 -13.12
N LYS A 87 -2.35 -7.61 -12.60
CA LYS A 87 -3.24 -8.38 -11.72
C LYS A 87 -4.41 -9.03 -12.45
N HIS A 88 -4.63 -8.69 -13.71
CA HIS A 88 -5.77 -9.11 -14.54
C HIS A 88 -5.30 -9.75 -15.85
N GLU A 89 -5.51 -9.09 -16.98
CA GLU A 89 -5.26 -9.65 -18.32
C GLU A 89 -3.81 -9.99 -18.62
N ALA A 90 -2.84 -9.35 -17.96
CA ALA A 90 -1.41 -9.64 -18.07
C ALA A 90 -0.86 -10.50 -16.90
N LYS A 91 -1.75 -10.98 -16.03
CA LYS A 91 -1.35 -11.80 -14.87
C LYS A 91 -0.60 -13.04 -15.31
N ASP A 92 0.54 -13.30 -14.64
CA ASP A 92 1.40 -14.46 -14.83
C ASP A 92 1.98 -14.61 -16.26
N GLN A 93 1.95 -13.54 -17.08
CA GLN A 93 2.46 -13.56 -18.45
C GLN A 93 3.80 -12.86 -18.61
N PHE A 94 4.19 -12.00 -17.66
CA PHE A 94 5.36 -11.13 -17.80
C PHE A 94 6.25 -11.15 -16.55
N ILE A 95 7.54 -10.96 -16.77
CA ILE A 95 8.53 -10.65 -15.74
C ILE A 95 9.00 -9.22 -15.99
N ILE A 96 8.64 -8.27 -15.11
CA ILE A 96 9.11 -6.89 -15.18
C ILE A 96 10.62 -6.87 -14.91
N THR A 97 11.38 -6.27 -15.80
CA THR A 97 12.85 -6.22 -15.74
C THR A 97 13.39 -4.84 -15.33
N SER A 98 12.64 -3.78 -15.63
CA SER A 98 13.00 -2.41 -15.23
C SER A 98 11.78 -1.51 -15.17
N VAL A 99 11.87 -0.42 -14.40
CA VAL A 99 10.83 0.61 -14.31
C VAL A 99 11.47 1.99 -14.50
N VAL A 100 10.80 2.86 -15.24
CA VAL A 100 11.22 4.22 -15.54
C VAL A 100 10.33 5.22 -14.79
N PHE A 101 10.96 6.12 -14.06
CA PHE A 101 10.32 7.16 -13.27
C PHE A 101 10.67 8.56 -13.77
N LYS A 102 9.69 9.48 -13.70
CA LYS A 102 9.89 10.91 -13.94
C LYS A 102 9.81 11.64 -12.61
N LEU A 103 10.97 12.08 -12.11
CA LEU A 103 11.13 12.68 -10.79
C LEU A 103 11.45 14.18 -10.90
N THR A 104 11.04 14.96 -9.91
CA THR A 104 11.35 16.40 -9.85
C THR A 104 12.79 16.61 -9.40
N LYS A 105 13.48 17.60 -9.97
CA LYS A 105 14.85 18.01 -9.59
C LYS A 105 14.88 19.31 -8.75
N ARG A 106 13.79 20.06 -8.77
CA ARG A 106 13.61 21.33 -8.06
C ARG A 106 12.12 21.65 -8.00
N ASN A 107 11.72 22.58 -7.13
CA ASN A 107 10.33 23.00 -6.92
C ASN A 107 9.45 21.77 -6.60
N HIS A 108 9.93 20.94 -5.67
CA HIS A 108 9.22 19.72 -5.25
C HIS A 108 7.87 20.06 -4.67
N LYS A 109 6.84 19.35 -5.10
CA LYS A 109 5.52 19.39 -4.47
C LYS A 109 5.52 18.42 -3.29
N ILE A 110 5.90 18.92 -2.13
CA ILE A 110 5.94 18.14 -0.89
C ILE A 110 4.50 17.84 -0.46
N ASN A 111 4.15 16.55 -0.34
CA ASN A 111 2.84 16.12 0.14
C ASN A 111 2.90 15.74 1.62
N THR A 112 2.38 16.60 2.48
CA THR A 112 2.25 16.37 3.93
C THR A 112 0.80 16.29 4.38
N SER A 113 -0.17 16.32 3.46
CA SER A 113 -1.61 16.39 3.75
C SER A 113 -2.17 15.14 4.43
N TYR A 114 -1.46 14.04 4.39
CA TYR A 114 -1.85 12.83 5.12
C TYR A 114 -1.58 13.03 6.61
N GLY A 115 -2.65 13.07 7.42
CA GLY A 115 -2.69 13.66 8.77
C GLY A 115 -1.59 13.24 9.77
N ASP A 116 -1.01 12.04 9.64
CA ASP A 116 0.07 11.60 10.53
C ASP A 116 1.43 12.21 10.16
N ILE A 117 1.67 12.53 8.88
CA ILE A 117 2.95 13.15 8.44
C ILE A 117 3.08 14.54 9.05
N SER A 118 2.06 15.38 8.96
CA SER A 118 2.09 16.73 9.54
C SER A 118 2.37 16.68 11.05
N LYS A 119 1.69 15.80 11.77
CA LYS A 119 1.93 15.61 13.20
C LYS A 119 3.35 15.17 13.54
N GLU A 120 3.92 14.28 12.72
CA GLU A 120 5.28 13.79 12.94
C GLU A 120 6.32 14.88 12.64
N LEU A 121 6.12 15.68 11.60
CA LEU A 121 6.95 16.85 11.28
C LEU A 121 6.87 17.92 12.37
N GLU A 122 5.68 18.18 12.92
CA GLU A 122 5.49 19.08 14.07
C GLU A 122 6.28 18.63 15.30
N LYS A 123 6.24 17.34 15.65
CA LYS A 123 7.05 16.77 16.75
C LYS A 123 8.56 16.99 16.54
N GLN A 124 9.01 16.97 15.28
CA GLN A 124 10.39 17.18 14.91
C GLN A 124 10.74 18.69 14.74
N ASN A 125 9.80 19.60 15.02
CA ASN A 125 9.94 21.05 14.81
C ASN A 125 10.29 21.46 13.38
N VAL A 126 9.85 20.69 12.37
CA VAL A 126 10.07 20.97 10.95
C VAL A 126 8.93 21.82 10.41
N THR A 127 9.22 23.09 10.09
CA THR A 127 8.24 24.03 9.53
C THR A 127 8.25 24.10 8.01
N THR A 128 9.40 23.82 7.40
CA THR A 128 9.57 23.78 5.94
C THR A 128 10.17 22.45 5.55
N PRO A 129 9.35 21.41 5.32
CA PRO A 129 9.85 20.06 5.10
C PRO A 129 10.57 19.91 3.77
N THR A 130 11.68 19.20 3.79
CA THR A 130 12.40 18.69 2.61
C THR A 130 11.91 17.28 2.24
N LEU A 131 12.37 16.76 1.09
CA LEU A 131 12.13 15.35 0.71
C LEU A 131 12.59 14.39 1.82
N LYS A 132 13.74 14.68 2.43
CA LYS A 132 14.33 13.85 3.48
C LYS A 132 13.47 13.89 4.76
N ASP A 133 12.95 15.05 5.13
CA ASP A 133 12.11 15.17 6.32
C ASP A 133 10.81 14.39 6.17
N VAL A 134 10.17 14.45 4.99
CA VAL A 134 8.97 13.64 4.70
C VAL A 134 9.29 12.14 4.74
N SER A 135 10.38 11.72 4.11
CA SER A 135 10.81 10.32 4.16
C SER A 135 11.05 9.85 5.60
N ASN A 136 11.76 10.64 6.41
CA ASN A 136 12.02 10.33 7.81
C ASN A 136 10.72 10.24 8.63
N ALA A 137 9.80 11.17 8.44
CA ALA A 137 8.49 11.15 9.08
C ALA A 137 7.69 9.89 8.70
N VAL A 138 7.67 9.54 7.42
CA VAL A 138 7.01 8.31 6.93
C VAL A 138 7.65 7.07 7.55
N ILE A 139 8.97 6.98 7.59
CA ILE A 139 9.71 5.86 8.21
C ILE A 139 9.31 5.73 9.69
N ALA A 140 9.36 6.84 10.45
CA ALA A 140 9.01 6.86 11.86
C ALA A 140 7.57 6.39 12.11
N ILE A 141 6.60 6.90 11.32
CA ILE A 141 5.20 6.49 11.41
C ILE A 141 5.04 5.00 11.10
N ARG A 142 5.70 4.50 10.05
CA ARG A 142 5.61 3.08 9.68
C ARG A 142 6.20 2.18 10.76
N GLN A 143 7.37 2.50 11.27
CA GLN A 143 8.02 1.75 12.35
C GLN A 143 7.20 1.74 13.65
N SER A 144 6.49 2.83 13.97
CA SER A 144 5.62 2.87 15.16
C SER A 144 4.35 2.03 15.02
N LYS A 145 3.87 1.80 13.79
CA LYS A 145 2.59 1.12 13.51
C LYS A 145 2.76 -0.33 13.04
N LEU A 146 3.78 -0.60 12.24
CA LEU A 146 3.97 -1.90 11.60
C LEU A 146 5.05 -2.71 12.33
N PRO A 147 4.82 -3.98 12.61
CA PRO A 147 5.85 -4.84 13.18
C PRO A 147 6.95 -5.11 12.14
N ASP A 148 8.21 -5.18 12.60
CA ASP A 148 9.31 -5.62 11.74
C ASP A 148 9.10 -7.11 11.40
N PRO A 149 9.05 -7.49 10.10
CA PRO A 149 8.88 -8.89 9.72
C PRO A 149 10.01 -9.82 10.20
N LYS A 150 11.18 -9.28 10.54
CA LYS A 150 12.29 -10.03 11.11
C LYS A 150 12.04 -10.44 12.57
N GLU A 151 11.23 -9.66 13.29
CA GLU A 151 10.88 -9.90 14.69
C GLU A 151 9.55 -10.62 14.83
N LEU A 152 8.58 -10.25 14.00
CA LEU A 152 7.23 -10.80 14.02
C LEU A 152 6.73 -11.03 12.58
N GLY A 153 6.63 -12.30 12.18
CA GLY A 153 6.24 -12.70 10.82
C GLY A 153 4.94 -12.03 10.39
N ASN A 154 4.98 -11.30 9.29
CA ASN A 154 3.83 -10.64 8.69
C ASN A 154 4.11 -10.28 7.23
N SER A 155 3.05 -9.94 6.47
CA SER A 155 3.11 -9.50 5.08
C SER A 155 2.65 -8.04 4.89
N GLY A 156 2.73 -7.21 5.94
CA GLY A 156 2.21 -5.85 5.92
C GLY A 156 0.69 -5.81 6.04
N SER A 157 0.06 -4.80 5.44
CA SER A 157 -1.41 -4.72 5.41
C SER A 157 -1.98 -5.88 4.60
N PHE A 158 -2.79 -6.72 5.24
CA PHE A 158 -3.36 -7.91 4.60
C PHE A 158 -4.56 -7.58 3.71
N PHE A 159 -5.32 -6.54 4.06
CA PHE A 159 -6.51 -6.13 3.35
C PHE A 159 -6.35 -4.73 2.75
N LYS A 160 -6.89 -4.52 1.54
CA LYS A 160 -7.06 -3.19 0.96
C LYS A 160 -8.29 -2.49 1.55
N ASN A 161 -8.28 -1.16 1.55
CA ASN A 161 -9.47 -0.40 1.92
C ASN A 161 -10.54 -0.55 0.83
N PRO A 162 -11.77 -1.01 1.14
CA PRO A 162 -12.81 -1.16 0.15
C PRO A 162 -13.27 0.20 -0.38
N ILE A 163 -13.51 0.27 -1.69
CA ILE A 163 -14.26 1.35 -2.34
C ILE A 163 -15.67 0.80 -2.56
N VAL A 164 -16.66 1.49 -2.03
CA VAL A 164 -18.05 1.05 -2.07
C VAL A 164 -18.96 2.16 -2.59
N PRO A 165 -20.13 1.81 -3.19
CA PRO A 165 -21.15 2.79 -3.51
C PRO A 165 -21.55 3.61 -2.27
N LYS A 166 -21.75 4.91 -2.46
CA LYS A 166 -22.11 5.84 -1.38
C LYS A 166 -23.36 5.40 -0.64
N GLU A 167 -24.35 4.87 -1.35
CA GLU A 167 -25.58 4.30 -0.74
C GLU A 167 -25.29 3.12 0.21
N GLN A 168 -24.36 2.23 -0.17
CA GLN A 168 -23.94 1.11 0.68
C GLN A 168 -23.26 1.61 1.96
N TYR A 169 -22.38 2.60 1.82
CA TYR A 169 -21.75 3.25 2.98
C TYR A 169 -22.79 3.92 3.88
N GLU A 170 -23.74 4.68 3.34
CA GLU A 170 -24.77 5.37 4.11
C GLU A 170 -25.63 4.41 4.93
N LYS A 171 -25.97 3.24 4.41
CA LYS A 171 -26.66 2.16 5.14
C LYS A 171 -25.84 1.67 6.34
N ALA A 172 -24.56 1.43 6.15
CA ALA A 172 -23.67 1.00 7.22
C ALA A 172 -23.42 2.13 8.24
N HIS A 173 -23.23 3.36 7.76
CA HIS A 173 -22.98 4.55 8.58
C HIS A 173 -24.20 4.91 9.47
N ALA A 174 -25.42 4.64 9.02
CA ALA A 174 -26.62 4.84 9.84
C ALA A 174 -26.62 3.98 11.11
N LEU A 175 -25.97 2.81 11.07
CA LEU A 175 -25.80 1.92 12.22
C LEU A 175 -24.51 2.21 13.00
N HIS A 176 -23.52 2.83 12.35
CA HIS A 176 -22.21 3.14 12.90
C HIS A 176 -21.81 4.57 12.56
N PRO A 177 -22.37 5.60 13.23
CA PRO A 177 -22.18 7.02 12.87
C PRO A 177 -20.73 7.51 12.95
N GLU A 178 -19.86 6.78 13.66
CA GLU A 178 -18.44 7.06 13.79
C GLU A 178 -17.58 6.47 12.65
N MET A 179 -18.20 5.74 11.67
CA MET A 179 -17.47 5.11 10.56
C MET A 179 -16.83 6.18 9.67
N PRO A 180 -15.48 6.21 9.59
CA PRO A 180 -14.79 7.17 8.73
C PRO A 180 -14.89 6.76 7.26
N HIS A 181 -14.77 7.75 6.37
CA HIS A 181 -14.68 7.53 4.93
C HIS A 181 -13.86 8.61 4.23
N TYR A 182 -13.46 8.31 3.02
CA TYR A 182 -12.83 9.25 2.09
C TYR A 182 -13.62 9.27 0.79
N VAL A 183 -14.02 10.44 0.34
CA VAL A 183 -14.72 10.60 -0.94
C VAL A 183 -13.77 10.23 -2.08
N VAL A 184 -14.22 9.33 -2.96
CA VAL A 184 -13.50 8.89 -4.17
C VAL A 184 -14.11 9.57 -5.40
N SER A 185 -15.44 9.57 -5.49
CA SER A 185 -16.22 10.22 -6.53
C SER A 185 -17.56 10.73 -5.96
N GLU A 186 -18.44 11.23 -6.80
CA GLU A 186 -19.81 11.62 -6.41
C GLU A 186 -20.62 10.40 -5.91
N THR A 187 -20.32 9.22 -6.42
CA THR A 187 -21.07 7.98 -6.18
C THR A 187 -20.33 6.94 -5.32
N GLU A 188 -19.04 7.16 -5.01
CA GLU A 188 -18.21 6.18 -4.34
C GLU A 188 -17.42 6.77 -3.19
N VAL A 189 -17.26 5.97 -2.15
CA VAL A 189 -16.43 6.29 -0.99
C VAL A 189 -15.49 5.13 -0.66
N LYS A 190 -14.32 5.46 -0.12
CA LYS A 190 -13.35 4.49 0.39
C LYS A 190 -13.48 4.42 1.91
N VAL A 191 -13.70 3.23 2.44
CA VAL A 191 -13.83 2.97 3.88
C VAL A 191 -12.53 2.37 4.41
N PRO A 192 -11.97 2.85 5.54
CA PRO A 192 -10.78 2.25 6.14
C PRO A 192 -11.06 0.84 6.66
N ALA A 193 -10.49 -0.18 6.02
CA ALA A 193 -10.65 -1.58 6.45
C ALA A 193 -10.10 -1.80 7.87
N GLY A 194 -9.04 -1.09 8.25
CA GLY A 194 -8.51 -1.15 9.61
C GLY A 194 -9.53 -0.76 10.68
N TRP A 195 -10.38 0.24 10.40
CA TRP A 195 -11.46 0.63 11.30
C TRP A 195 -12.52 -0.47 11.39
N LEU A 196 -12.94 -1.06 10.27
CA LEU A 196 -13.91 -2.16 10.24
C LEU A 196 -13.42 -3.36 11.06
N ILE A 197 -12.16 -3.76 10.88
CA ILE A 197 -11.54 -4.89 11.60
C ILE A 197 -11.44 -4.59 13.11
N GLU A 198 -11.06 -3.36 13.47
CA GLU A 198 -10.98 -2.94 14.87
C GLU A 198 -12.36 -2.87 15.51
N LYS A 199 -13.36 -2.33 14.82
CA LYS A 199 -14.74 -2.22 15.30
C LYS A 199 -15.40 -3.60 15.47
N ALA A 200 -15.12 -4.54 14.56
CA ALA A 200 -15.51 -5.95 14.69
C ALA A 200 -14.75 -6.69 15.81
N GLY A 201 -13.86 -6.00 16.52
CA GLY A 201 -13.16 -6.51 17.70
C GLY A 201 -12.02 -7.49 17.42
N PHE A 202 -11.45 -7.51 16.21
CA PHE A 202 -10.34 -8.40 15.85
C PHE A 202 -8.96 -7.86 16.22
N LYS A 203 -8.78 -6.53 16.33
CA LYS A 203 -7.49 -5.92 16.63
C LYS A 203 -6.87 -6.50 17.91
N GLY A 204 -5.66 -7.02 17.80
CA GLY A 204 -4.93 -7.62 18.91
C GLY A 204 -5.38 -9.04 19.30
N LYS A 205 -6.39 -9.62 18.63
CA LYS A 205 -6.79 -11.02 18.88
C LYS A 205 -5.75 -12.00 18.36
N ARG A 206 -5.62 -13.11 19.08
CA ARG A 206 -4.75 -14.22 18.74
C ARG A 206 -5.54 -15.53 18.65
N PHE A 207 -5.25 -16.33 17.62
CA PHE A 207 -5.85 -17.63 17.34
C PHE A 207 -4.72 -18.64 17.20
N GLY A 208 -4.31 -19.25 18.31
CA GLY A 208 -3.08 -20.04 18.34
C GLY A 208 -1.85 -19.17 18.03
N ASP A 209 -1.09 -19.52 17.01
CA ASP A 209 0.06 -18.72 16.55
C ASP A 209 -0.28 -17.73 15.44
N ALA A 210 -1.49 -17.78 14.86
CA ALA A 210 -2.00 -16.74 13.98
C ALA A 210 -2.67 -15.63 14.79
N GLY A 211 -2.67 -14.38 14.29
CA GLY A 211 -3.39 -13.30 14.96
C GLY A 211 -3.38 -11.99 14.21
N ILE A 212 -3.92 -10.97 14.85
CA ILE A 212 -3.99 -9.60 14.34
C ILE A 212 -3.10 -8.71 15.23
N HIS A 213 -2.27 -7.89 14.60
CA HIS A 213 -1.35 -7.02 15.33
C HIS A 213 -2.08 -6.03 16.24
N LYS A 214 -1.55 -5.85 17.46
CA LYS A 214 -2.18 -5.02 18.50
C LYS A 214 -2.27 -3.53 18.16
N ASN A 215 -1.33 -3.00 17.35
CA ASN A 215 -1.29 -1.58 16.98
C ASN A 215 -1.86 -1.30 15.60
N GLN A 216 -2.02 -2.33 14.72
CA GLN A 216 -2.47 -2.18 13.35
C GLN A 216 -3.38 -3.33 12.94
N ALA A 217 -4.67 -3.07 12.91
CA ALA A 217 -5.71 -4.07 12.62
C ALA A 217 -5.62 -4.68 11.20
N LEU A 218 -4.98 -3.99 10.25
CA LEU A 218 -4.76 -4.51 8.90
C LEU A 218 -3.68 -5.59 8.82
N VAL A 219 -2.84 -5.74 9.85
CA VAL A 219 -1.67 -6.64 9.80
C VAL A 219 -1.99 -7.95 10.48
N LEU A 220 -2.07 -9.02 9.69
CA LEU A 220 -2.06 -10.38 10.21
C LEU A 220 -0.63 -10.79 10.53
N VAL A 221 -0.45 -11.45 11.67
CA VAL A 221 0.86 -11.80 12.23
C VAL A 221 0.95 -13.27 12.55
N ASN A 222 2.16 -13.82 12.43
CA ASN A 222 2.53 -15.15 12.87
C ASN A 222 3.39 -15.03 14.14
N TYR A 223 2.86 -15.47 15.26
CA TYR A 223 3.54 -15.45 16.56
C TYR A 223 4.50 -16.61 16.78
N GLY A 224 4.63 -17.51 15.80
CA GLY A 224 5.51 -18.67 15.92
C GLY A 224 5.37 -19.61 14.74
N ASN A 225 4.56 -20.65 14.88
CA ASN A 225 4.47 -21.74 13.92
C ASN A 225 3.14 -21.78 13.15
N ALA A 226 2.42 -20.67 13.07
CA ALA A 226 1.19 -20.63 12.27
C ALA A 226 1.47 -20.96 10.80
N THR A 227 0.68 -21.86 10.25
CA THR A 227 0.69 -22.19 8.83
C THR A 227 0.00 -21.12 8.00
N GLY A 228 0.28 -21.06 6.69
CA GLY A 228 -0.45 -20.19 5.77
C GLY A 228 -1.96 -20.44 5.76
N GLN A 229 -2.38 -21.69 5.97
CA GLN A 229 -3.80 -22.08 6.08
C GLN A 229 -4.47 -21.46 7.32
N GLU A 230 -3.79 -21.43 8.46
CA GLU A 230 -4.30 -20.81 9.69
C GLU A 230 -4.43 -19.30 9.55
N ILE A 231 -3.42 -18.63 8.96
CA ILE A 231 -3.49 -17.19 8.63
C ILE A 231 -4.66 -16.92 7.67
N LEU A 232 -4.83 -17.75 6.65
CA LEU A 232 -5.92 -17.62 5.67
C LEU A 232 -7.30 -17.86 6.32
N ALA A 233 -7.40 -18.80 7.26
CA ALA A 233 -8.64 -19.04 8.02
C ALA A 233 -9.03 -17.79 8.84
N VAL A 234 -8.08 -17.18 9.55
CA VAL A 234 -8.30 -15.92 10.28
C VAL A 234 -8.75 -14.80 9.33
N SER A 235 -8.14 -14.69 8.14
CA SER A 235 -8.54 -13.67 7.16
C SER A 235 -9.96 -13.86 6.66
N ARG A 236 -10.40 -15.10 6.42
CA ARG A 236 -11.76 -15.43 5.99
C ARG A 236 -12.80 -15.15 7.08
N ASP A 237 -12.46 -15.43 8.35
CA ASP A 237 -13.32 -15.11 9.49
C ASP A 237 -13.52 -13.59 9.62
N ILE A 238 -12.47 -12.81 9.47
CA ILE A 238 -12.54 -11.35 9.42
C ILE A 238 -13.45 -10.89 8.27
N GLN A 239 -13.25 -11.39 7.05
CA GLN A 239 -14.06 -11.03 5.88
C GLN A 239 -15.55 -11.34 6.09
N ALA A 240 -15.86 -12.54 6.58
CA ALA A 240 -17.23 -12.98 6.83
C ALA A 240 -17.91 -12.13 7.92
N THR A 241 -17.17 -11.80 8.99
CA THR A 241 -17.69 -10.98 10.08
C THR A 241 -17.96 -9.56 9.62
N ILE A 242 -17.04 -8.94 8.90
CA ILE A 242 -17.21 -7.57 8.39
C ILE A 242 -18.38 -7.50 7.39
N LEU A 243 -18.48 -8.46 6.48
CA LEU A 243 -19.62 -8.52 5.56
C LEU A 243 -20.95 -8.65 6.30
N LYS A 244 -21.01 -9.49 7.34
CA LYS A 244 -22.20 -9.69 8.16
C LYS A 244 -22.59 -8.45 8.97
N GLU A 245 -21.60 -7.79 9.60
CA GLU A 245 -21.87 -6.67 10.52
C GLU A 245 -22.09 -5.34 9.81
N PHE A 246 -21.32 -5.09 8.72
CA PHE A 246 -21.35 -3.79 8.05
C PHE A 246 -21.93 -3.84 6.64
N GLY A 247 -22.21 -5.04 6.09
CA GLY A 247 -22.65 -5.19 4.71
C GLY A 247 -21.57 -4.78 3.69
N ILE A 248 -20.30 -4.66 4.10
CA ILE A 248 -19.16 -4.23 3.28
C ILE A 248 -18.20 -5.42 3.10
N ALA A 249 -17.90 -5.78 1.87
CA ALA A 249 -16.88 -6.78 1.58
C ALA A 249 -15.48 -6.14 1.62
N ILE A 250 -14.51 -6.84 2.24
CA ILE A 250 -13.08 -6.48 2.18
C ILE A 250 -12.30 -7.57 1.45
N GLU A 251 -11.26 -7.17 0.75
CA GLU A 251 -10.43 -8.07 -0.06
C GLU A 251 -8.99 -8.10 0.43
N ALA A 252 -8.34 -9.27 0.29
CA ALA A 252 -6.92 -9.40 0.55
C ALA A 252 -6.12 -8.57 -0.48
N GLU A 253 -5.13 -7.82 0.01
CA GLU A 253 -4.12 -7.13 -0.82
C GLU A 253 -2.94 -8.08 -1.11
N VAL A 254 -2.67 -9.00 -0.20
CA VAL A 254 -1.59 -9.98 -0.32
C VAL A 254 -1.93 -11.06 -1.35
N ASN A 255 -0.90 -11.55 -2.06
CA ASN A 255 -1.04 -12.71 -2.92
C ASN A 255 -1.00 -13.99 -2.07
N VAL A 256 -2.00 -14.83 -2.24
CA VAL A 256 -2.05 -16.17 -1.63
C VAL A 256 -1.62 -17.17 -2.70
N ILE A 257 -0.56 -17.92 -2.43
CA ILE A 257 0.06 -18.92 -3.33
C ILE A 257 0.02 -20.30 -2.69
#